data_8b42c25e1e19276c9da326560176b30b
#
_entry.id   8b42c25e1e19276c9da326560176b30b
#
_cell.length_a   1.000
_cell.length_b   1.000
_cell.length_c   1.000
_cell.angle_alpha   90.00
_cell.angle_beta   90.00
_cell.angle_gamma   90.00
#
_symmetry.space_group_name_H-M   'P 1'
#
loop_
_entity.id
_entity.type
_entity.pdbx_description
1 polymer ?
#
loop_
_entity_poly.entity_id
_entity_poly.type
_entity_poly.pdbx_seq_one_letter_code
_entity_poly.pdbx_strand_id
1 'polypeptide(L)'
;MSQRYYDIIIIGSGIAGLYAAYNIQKMSPTTSFIILEKYKKNWIGGRTSNDVFYGTQIVTGAGIGRKNKDKLLIHLLNELDFPYEEFPFKPYYSTQIDKIVDVKQVIQHLKNEYNKNKTRTRITFKEFAKPILGDKLYNDFLVSAGYTDYENEDAFDVIENYGMDDNACCWKGLHINWKHLVSTLHNKIGTGKIKTSMNVVSIQKARENPCLFLVETDKEIVFKSNKVIVATTIDSIKQIVPGASSKNSIYNEIKGQNFLRLYGKFSKKSTEIMKEYVKGYTIVPGPLQKIIPMDAKRGVYMIAYADNVNATLLKKYLEDTPKNREFFCYLLEKALGIPNKSLELVAIKDYYWPIGTHYYTPLKNKYENREEFIREAQHPEKGILVVGEVVSDNQGWTNGALSSVKAVLSKKWVKTEC
;
A
#
# COMPACT_ATOMS: atom_id res chain seq x y z
N MET A 1 31.87 0.97 21.80
CA MET A 1 30.48 1.53 21.78
C MET A 1 30.05 1.64 20.32
N SER A 2 28.88 1.18 19.94
CA SER A 2 28.37 1.32 18.57
C SER A 2 28.15 2.81 18.28
N GLN A 3 28.57 3.28 17.09
CA GLN A 3 28.33 4.63 16.64
C GLN A 3 26.83 4.95 16.72
N ARG A 4 26.47 6.06 17.36
CA ARG A 4 25.07 6.52 17.54
C ARG A 4 24.80 7.87 16.85
N TYR A 5 25.79 8.43 16.17
CA TYR A 5 25.68 9.65 15.41
C TYR A 5 25.80 9.35 13.91
N TYR A 6 24.89 9.90 13.13
CA TYR A 6 24.84 9.80 11.65
C TYR A 6 24.44 11.15 11.06
N ASP A 7 24.85 11.43 9.83
CA ASP A 7 24.36 12.63 9.13
C ASP A 7 22.85 12.54 8.89
N ILE A 8 22.36 11.36 8.54
CA ILE A 8 20.93 11.12 8.26
C ILE A 8 20.45 9.85 8.97
N ILE A 9 19.32 9.94 9.67
CA ILE A 9 18.57 8.77 10.14
C ILE A 9 17.33 8.58 9.28
N ILE A 10 17.10 7.36 8.79
CA ILE A 10 15.90 6.97 8.06
C ILE A 10 15.07 6.07 8.97
N ILE A 11 13.79 6.37 9.17
CA ILE A 11 12.89 5.60 10.02
C ILE A 11 11.93 4.81 9.14
N GLY A 12 12.08 3.48 9.17
CA GLY A 12 11.33 2.52 8.36
C GLY A 12 12.13 2.00 7.16
N SER A 13 12.15 0.67 7.01
CA SER A 13 12.80 -0.06 5.91
C SER A 13 11.82 -0.53 4.83
N GLY A 14 10.66 0.13 4.69
CA GLY A 14 9.79 -0.06 3.54
C GLY A 14 10.44 0.42 2.24
N ILE A 15 9.78 0.19 1.09
CA ILE A 15 10.36 0.53 -0.22
C ILE A 15 10.77 2.02 -0.33
N ALA A 16 10.05 2.95 0.31
CA ALA A 16 10.41 4.37 0.34
C ALA A 16 11.72 4.62 1.11
N GLY A 17 11.87 4.04 2.31
CA GLY A 17 13.10 4.19 3.12
C GLY A 17 14.30 3.55 2.46
N LEU A 18 14.15 2.37 1.86
CA LEU A 18 15.21 1.71 1.10
C LEU A 18 15.61 2.52 -0.14
N TYR A 19 14.63 3.05 -0.88
CA TYR A 19 14.88 3.88 -2.05
C TYR A 19 15.55 5.22 -1.68
N ALA A 20 15.16 5.83 -0.56
CA ALA A 20 15.82 7.02 -0.04
C ALA A 20 17.29 6.73 0.29
N ALA A 21 17.58 5.66 1.02
CA ALA A 21 18.95 5.25 1.37
C ALA A 21 19.81 4.97 0.13
N TYR A 22 19.26 4.24 -0.85
CA TYR A 22 19.91 3.95 -2.11
C TYR A 22 20.29 5.23 -2.87
N ASN A 23 19.38 6.20 -2.95
CA ASN A 23 19.65 7.48 -3.61
C ASN A 23 20.64 8.35 -2.82
N ILE A 24 20.61 8.37 -1.48
CA ILE A 24 21.60 9.08 -0.66
C ILE A 24 22.98 8.55 -0.98
N GLN A 25 23.16 7.23 -0.99
CA GLN A 25 24.46 6.61 -1.29
C GLN A 25 24.98 6.95 -2.69
N LYS A 26 24.08 7.02 -3.69
CA LYS A 26 24.44 7.45 -5.05
C LYS A 26 24.84 8.92 -5.13
N MET A 27 24.07 9.80 -4.48
CA MET A 27 24.28 11.25 -4.55
C MET A 27 25.46 11.73 -3.69
N SER A 28 25.73 11.06 -2.58
CA SER A 28 26.77 11.44 -1.61
C SER A 28 27.31 10.20 -0.87
N PRO A 29 28.24 9.45 -1.48
CA PRO A 29 28.79 8.21 -0.90
C PRO A 29 29.44 8.40 0.49
N THR A 30 29.88 9.62 0.81
CA THR A 30 30.52 9.97 2.10
C THR A 30 29.51 10.28 3.22
N THR A 31 28.25 10.52 2.89
CA THR A 31 27.20 10.79 3.89
C THR A 31 26.92 9.54 4.71
N SER A 32 27.11 9.65 6.02
CA SER A 32 26.79 8.57 6.94
C SER A 32 25.27 8.50 7.19
N PHE A 33 24.70 7.31 7.05
CA PHE A 33 23.28 7.12 7.37
C PHE A 33 23.02 5.76 7.98
N ILE A 34 21.87 5.66 8.65
CA ILE A 34 21.33 4.42 9.23
C ILE A 34 19.82 4.35 9.01
N ILE A 35 19.30 3.17 8.74
CA ILE A 35 17.86 2.88 8.73
C ILE A 35 17.50 2.19 10.04
N LEU A 36 16.49 2.71 10.74
CA LEU A 36 15.92 2.10 11.94
C LEU A 36 14.59 1.44 11.58
N GLU A 37 14.50 0.13 11.78
CA GLU A 37 13.32 -0.67 11.46
C GLU A 37 12.75 -1.31 12.72
N LYS A 38 11.44 -1.15 12.97
CA LYS A 38 10.78 -1.71 14.16
C LYS A 38 10.67 -3.23 14.15
N TYR A 39 10.51 -3.83 12.98
CA TYR A 39 10.37 -5.28 12.85
C TYR A 39 11.71 -6.02 12.90
N LYS A 40 11.63 -7.35 13.01
CA LYS A 40 12.79 -8.24 12.96
C LYS A 40 13.40 -8.30 11.54
N LYS A 41 14.62 -8.79 11.42
CA LYS A 41 15.38 -8.84 10.16
C LYS A 41 14.64 -9.51 9.00
N ASN A 42 13.84 -10.53 9.27
CA ASN A 42 13.09 -11.24 8.24
C ASN A 42 11.89 -10.44 7.68
N TRP A 43 11.62 -9.24 8.23
CA TRP A 43 10.51 -8.38 7.82
C TRP A 43 10.96 -7.01 7.26
N ILE A 44 12.18 -6.94 6.71
CA ILE A 44 12.62 -5.77 5.95
C ILE A 44 11.77 -5.67 4.67
N GLY A 45 11.40 -4.45 4.25
CA GLY A 45 10.55 -4.18 3.09
C GLY A 45 9.09 -3.82 3.43
N GLY A 46 8.66 -4.05 4.68
CA GLY A 46 7.31 -3.71 5.13
C GLY A 46 6.23 -4.41 4.29
N ARG A 47 5.35 -3.61 3.65
CA ARG A 47 4.28 -4.08 2.76
C ARG A 47 4.77 -4.56 1.38
N THR A 48 6.06 -4.46 1.10
CA THR A 48 6.68 -4.87 -0.17
C THR A 48 7.47 -6.15 0.06
N SER A 49 6.79 -7.31 0.05
CA SER A 49 7.41 -8.60 0.31
C SER A 49 6.62 -9.77 -0.30
N ASN A 50 7.27 -10.93 -0.32
CA ASN A 50 6.68 -12.21 -0.67
C ASN A 50 6.90 -13.22 0.47
N ASP A 51 6.07 -14.24 0.49
CA ASP A 51 6.22 -15.40 1.36
C ASP A 51 5.96 -16.68 0.57
N VAL A 52 6.06 -17.83 1.21
CA VAL A 52 5.79 -19.14 0.62
C VAL A 52 4.65 -19.81 1.37
N PHE A 53 3.67 -20.33 0.63
CA PHE A 53 2.56 -21.10 1.17
C PHE A 53 2.36 -22.35 0.32
N TYR A 54 2.53 -23.54 0.92
CA TYR A 54 2.51 -24.83 0.23
C TYR A 54 3.38 -24.89 -1.03
N GLY A 55 4.61 -24.36 -0.94
CA GLY A 55 5.57 -24.32 -2.04
C GLY A 55 5.25 -23.34 -3.17
N THR A 56 4.22 -22.50 -3.00
CA THR A 56 3.83 -21.45 -3.94
C THR A 56 4.27 -20.10 -3.39
N GLN A 57 4.90 -19.29 -4.22
CA GLN A 57 5.21 -17.91 -3.87
C GLN A 57 3.93 -17.07 -3.83
N ILE A 58 3.73 -16.37 -2.74
CA ILE A 58 2.58 -15.49 -2.51
C ILE A 58 3.05 -14.08 -2.17
N VAL A 59 2.21 -13.07 -2.43
CA VAL A 59 2.50 -11.67 -2.10
C VAL A 59 1.90 -11.30 -0.75
N THR A 60 2.64 -10.56 0.08
CA THR A 60 2.14 -10.18 1.41
C THR A 60 1.44 -8.82 1.43
N GLY A 61 1.77 -7.94 0.49
CA GLY A 61 1.22 -6.60 0.35
C GLY A 61 1.22 -6.14 -1.10
N ALA A 62 2.30 -5.55 -1.62
CA ALA A 62 2.40 -5.17 -3.02
C ALA A 62 2.11 -6.37 -3.95
N GLY A 63 1.29 -6.14 -4.97
CA GLY A 63 0.82 -7.16 -5.90
C GLY A 63 1.44 -7.03 -7.29
N ILE A 64 0.61 -6.69 -8.27
CA ILE A 64 0.97 -6.62 -9.69
C ILE A 64 1.42 -5.21 -10.05
N GLY A 65 2.63 -5.06 -10.59
CA GLY A 65 3.08 -3.80 -11.18
C GLY A 65 2.38 -3.51 -12.51
N ARG A 66 2.35 -2.23 -12.94
CA ARG A 66 1.63 -1.77 -14.13
C ARG A 66 2.60 -1.14 -15.12
N LYS A 67 2.86 -1.79 -16.25
CA LYS A 67 3.87 -1.34 -17.21
C LYS A 67 3.68 0.11 -17.69
N ASN A 68 2.45 0.50 -17.93
CA ASN A 68 2.17 1.82 -18.50
C ASN A 68 2.10 2.95 -17.46
N LYS A 69 1.89 2.63 -16.17
CA LYS A 69 1.70 3.61 -15.08
C LYS A 69 2.91 3.71 -14.15
N ASP A 70 3.54 2.61 -13.80
CA ASP A 70 4.55 2.55 -12.74
C ASP A 70 5.95 2.91 -13.26
N LYS A 71 6.10 4.11 -13.83
CA LYS A 71 7.31 4.55 -14.53
C LYS A 71 8.55 4.57 -13.63
N LEU A 72 8.42 5.04 -12.39
CA LEU A 72 9.54 5.08 -11.45
C LEU A 72 9.93 3.69 -10.95
N LEU A 73 8.94 2.81 -10.74
CA LEU A 73 9.20 1.42 -10.39
C LEU A 73 9.97 0.72 -11.52
N ILE A 74 9.54 0.87 -12.77
CA ILE A 74 10.23 0.30 -13.93
C ILE A 74 11.64 0.88 -14.08
N HIS A 75 11.78 2.19 -13.90
CA HIS A 75 13.10 2.82 -13.91
C HIS A 75 14.03 2.21 -12.85
N LEU A 76 13.54 2.02 -11.63
CA LEU A 76 14.30 1.38 -10.55
C LEU A 76 14.66 -0.08 -10.89
N LEU A 77 13.70 -0.86 -11.42
CA LEU A 77 13.97 -2.25 -11.83
C LEU A 77 15.06 -2.32 -12.90
N ASN A 78 14.99 -1.47 -13.91
CA ASN A 78 15.99 -1.40 -14.98
C ASN A 78 17.36 -0.93 -14.45
N GLU A 79 17.39 0.06 -13.56
CA GLU A 79 18.64 0.56 -12.94
C GLU A 79 19.33 -0.51 -12.09
N LEU A 80 18.57 -1.43 -11.51
CA LEU A 80 19.09 -2.53 -10.71
C LEU A 80 19.36 -3.80 -11.53
N ASP A 81 19.16 -3.77 -12.85
CA ASP A 81 19.16 -4.96 -13.72
C ASP A 81 18.27 -6.08 -13.15
N PHE A 82 17.13 -5.69 -12.57
CA PHE A 82 16.25 -6.58 -11.83
C PHE A 82 15.25 -7.28 -12.76
N PRO A 83 15.17 -8.62 -12.76
CA PRO A 83 14.27 -9.36 -13.64
C PRO A 83 12.81 -9.20 -13.20
N TYR A 84 11.93 -9.01 -14.17
CA TYR A 84 10.49 -9.06 -14.03
C TYR A 84 9.83 -9.65 -15.27
N GLU A 85 8.64 -10.22 -15.12
CA GLU A 85 7.89 -10.81 -16.22
C GLU A 85 6.68 -9.95 -16.57
N GLU A 86 6.48 -9.71 -17.86
CA GLU A 86 5.29 -9.02 -18.37
C GLU A 86 4.22 -10.03 -18.73
N PHE A 87 2.98 -9.74 -18.38
CA PHE A 87 1.84 -10.55 -18.76
C PHE A 87 0.62 -9.68 -19.12
N PRO A 88 -0.25 -10.15 -20.02
CA PRO A 88 -1.51 -9.46 -20.32
C PRO A 88 -2.47 -9.63 -19.13
N PHE A 89 -2.95 -8.52 -18.60
CA PHE A 89 -3.96 -8.54 -17.55
C PHE A 89 -5.36 -8.57 -18.13
N LYS A 90 -6.19 -9.49 -17.62
CA LYS A 90 -7.61 -9.59 -17.93
C LYS A 90 -8.38 -9.95 -16.67
N PRO A 91 -9.32 -9.12 -16.22
CA PRO A 91 -10.21 -9.49 -15.13
C PRO A 91 -11.29 -10.47 -15.62
N TYR A 92 -11.71 -11.34 -14.73
CA TYR A 92 -12.90 -12.18 -14.86
C TYR A 92 -13.93 -11.73 -13.83
N TYR A 93 -15.17 -12.04 -14.08
CA TYR A 93 -16.27 -11.74 -13.16
C TYR A 93 -17.03 -13.01 -12.85
N SER A 94 -17.42 -13.20 -11.59
CA SER A 94 -18.29 -14.27 -11.20
C SER A 94 -19.67 -14.13 -11.84
N THR A 95 -20.27 -15.27 -12.23
CA THR A 95 -21.65 -15.32 -12.71
C THR A 95 -22.69 -14.97 -11.64
N GLN A 96 -22.26 -14.84 -10.39
CA GLN A 96 -23.10 -14.43 -9.25
C GLN A 96 -23.18 -12.90 -9.09
N ILE A 97 -22.54 -12.13 -9.97
CA ILE A 97 -22.68 -10.67 -10.02
C ILE A 97 -23.91 -10.36 -10.88
N ASP A 98 -24.91 -9.72 -10.28
CA ASP A 98 -26.19 -9.39 -10.94
C ASP A 98 -25.98 -8.50 -12.17
N LYS A 99 -25.11 -7.48 -12.04
CA LYS A 99 -24.83 -6.54 -13.12
C LYS A 99 -23.36 -6.06 -13.06
N ILE A 100 -22.68 -6.27 -14.16
CA ILE A 100 -21.34 -5.70 -14.40
C ILE A 100 -21.52 -4.35 -15.11
N VAL A 101 -20.90 -3.31 -14.58
CA VAL A 101 -20.92 -1.98 -15.20
C VAL A 101 -19.53 -1.62 -15.72
N ASP A 102 -19.50 -0.78 -16.77
CA ASP A 102 -18.25 -0.22 -17.26
C ASP A 102 -17.75 0.88 -16.28
N VAL A 103 -16.77 0.50 -15.46
CA VAL A 103 -16.19 1.38 -14.44
C VAL A 103 -15.65 2.68 -15.06
N LYS A 104 -15.05 2.62 -16.25
CA LYS A 104 -14.53 3.82 -16.94
C LYS A 104 -15.62 4.77 -17.37
N GLN A 105 -16.71 4.24 -17.91
CA GLN A 105 -17.86 5.07 -18.29
C GLN A 105 -18.50 5.73 -17.07
N VAL A 106 -18.63 5.00 -15.94
CA VAL A 106 -19.15 5.55 -14.69
C VAL A 106 -18.24 6.68 -14.17
N ILE A 107 -16.93 6.47 -14.13
CA ILE A 107 -15.98 7.52 -13.71
C ILE A 107 -16.01 8.71 -14.64
N GLN A 108 -16.10 8.49 -15.97
CA GLN A 108 -16.21 9.59 -16.92
C GLN A 108 -17.51 10.39 -16.73
N HIS A 109 -18.61 9.71 -16.42
CA HIS A 109 -19.87 10.39 -16.09
C HIS A 109 -19.70 11.24 -14.83
N LEU A 110 -19.15 10.68 -13.76
CA LEU A 110 -18.90 11.40 -12.51
C LEU A 110 -17.94 12.59 -12.70
N LYS A 111 -16.92 12.44 -13.54
CA LYS A 111 -16.01 13.54 -13.90
C LYS A 111 -16.74 14.66 -14.61
N ASN A 112 -17.62 14.34 -15.55
CA ASN A 112 -18.42 15.33 -16.25
C ASN A 112 -19.37 16.08 -15.29
N GLU A 113 -20.01 15.36 -14.35
CA GLU A 113 -20.87 15.97 -13.32
C GLU A 113 -20.06 16.86 -12.36
N TYR A 114 -18.85 16.40 -11.93
CA TYR A 114 -17.96 17.18 -11.09
C TYR A 114 -17.55 18.52 -11.77
N ASN A 115 -17.24 18.48 -13.05
CA ASN A 115 -16.80 19.64 -13.83
C ASN A 115 -17.93 20.64 -14.14
N LYS A 116 -19.21 20.22 -14.07
CA LYS A 116 -20.35 21.16 -14.19
C LYS A 116 -20.46 22.11 -13.00
N ASN A 117 -19.98 21.68 -11.82
CA ASN A 117 -19.96 22.49 -10.63
C ASN A 117 -18.74 23.41 -10.65
N LYS A 118 -18.96 24.73 -10.83
CA LYS A 118 -17.87 25.73 -10.84
C LYS A 118 -17.12 25.86 -9.51
N THR A 119 -17.74 25.47 -8.41
CA THR A 119 -17.12 25.39 -7.08
C THR A 119 -16.67 23.95 -6.82
N ARG A 120 -15.36 23.76 -6.56
CA ARG A 120 -14.83 22.45 -6.19
C ARG A 120 -15.57 21.94 -4.95
N THR A 121 -16.32 20.87 -5.13
CA THR A 121 -17.03 20.20 -4.04
C THR A 121 -15.99 19.44 -3.22
N ARG A 122 -15.80 19.82 -1.96
CA ARG A 122 -14.81 19.20 -1.05
C ARG A 122 -15.52 18.23 -0.11
N ILE A 123 -15.92 17.10 -0.68
CA ILE A 123 -16.64 16.01 -0.02
C ILE A 123 -15.98 14.68 -0.38
N THR A 124 -16.35 13.62 0.31
CA THR A 124 -15.87 12.27 0.00
C THR A 124 -16.42 11.79 -1.34
N PHE A 125 -15.73 10.85 -1.97
CA PHE A 125 -16.22 10.22 -3.20
C PHE A 125 -17.61 9.61 -3.04
N LYS A 126 -17.87 8.94 -1.92
CA LYS A 126 -19.18 8.36 -1.63
C LYS A 126 -20.29 9.42 -1.54
N GLU A 127 -20.05 10.52 -0.82
CA GLU A 127 -21.00 11.62 -0.70
C GLU A 127 -21.28 12.29 -2.04
N PHE A 128 -20.29 12.33 -2.92
CA PHE A 128 -20.42 12.86 -4.27
C PHE A 128 -21.09 11.88 -5.24
N ALA A 129 -20.58 10.66 -5.34
CA ALA A 129 -20.97 9.73 -6.41
C ALA A 129 -22.33 9.06 -6.16
N LYS A 130 -22.63 8.71 -4.89
CA LYS A 130 -23.83 7.94 -4.55
C LYS A 130 -25.14 8.66 -4.90
N PRO A 131 -25.33 9.97 -4.61
CA PRO A 131 -26.52 10.70 -5.02
C PRO A 131 -26.70 10.82 -6.55
N ILE A 132 -25.59 10.90 -7.30
CA ILE A 132 -25.63 11.00 -8.76
C ILE A 132 -26.01 9.68 -9.42
N LEU A 133 -25.46 8.57 -8.92
CA LEU A 133 -25.66 7.24 -9.48
C LEU A 133 -26.94 6.55 -8.98
N GLY A 134 -27.41 6.92 -7.79
CA GLY A 134 -28.43 6.20 -7.02
C GLY A 134 -27.88 4.90 -6.41
N ASP A 135 -28.57 4.36 -5.41
CA ASP A 135 -28.11 3.22 -4.62
C ASP A 135 -27.75 1.99 -5.47
N LYS A 136 -28.60 1.65 -6.43
CA LYS A 136 -28.41 0.44 -7.24
C LYS A 136 -27.15 0.53 -8.11
N LEU A 137 -27.02 1.57 -8.93
CA LEU A 137 -25.87 1.72 -9.83
C LEU A 137 -24.57 1.94 -9.04
N TYR A 138 -24.62 2.64 -7.91
CA TYR A 138 -23.48 2.81 -7.02
C TYR A 138 -22.97 1.47 -6.49
N ASN A 139 -23.86 0.58 -6.02
CA ASN A 139 -23.48 -0.75 -5.56
C ASN A 139 -22.94 -1.63 -6.71
N ASP A 140 -23.58 -1.61 -7.87
CA ASP A 140 -23.09 -2.32 -9.08
C ASP A 140 -21.69 -1.84 -9.48
N PHE A 141 -21.43 -0.53 -9.35
CA PHE A 141 -20.11 0.08 -9.60
C PHE A 141 -19.07 -0.41 -8.57
N LEU A 142 -19.36 -0.40 -7.26
CA LEU A 142 -18.43 -0.89 -6.24
C LEU A 142 -18.02 -2.36 -6.47
N VAL A 143 -19.01 -3.21 -6.79
CA VAL A 143 -18.76 -4.62 -7.09
C VAL A 143 -17.90 -4.74 -8.36
N SER A 144 -18.24 -4.02 -9.44
CA SER A 144 -17.50 -4.09 -10.70
C SER A 144 -16.07 -3.54 -10.61
N ALA A 145 -15.86 -2.50 -9.80
CA ALA A 145 -14.53 -1.96 -9.50
C ALA A 145 -13.70 -2.92 -8.63
N GLY A 146 -14.35 -3.74 -7.80
CA GLY A 146 -13.69 -4.70 -6.92
C GLY A 146 -12.85 -4.09 -5.80
N TYR A 147 -13.00 -2.79 -5.55
CA TYR A 147 -12.36 -2.01 -4.48
C TYR A 147 -13.39 -1.09 -3.83
N THR A 148 -13.18 -0.78 -2.55
CA THR A 148 -13.99 0.17 -1.78
C THR A 148 -13.13 1.16 -0.98
N ASP A 149 -11.83 1.07 -1.10
CA ASP A 149 -10.86 1.87 -0.32
C ASP A 149 -10.93 3.38 -0.63
N TYR A 150 -11.46 3.75 -1.78
CA TYR A 150 -11.63 5.15 -2.22
C TYR A 150 -12.92 5.83 -1.71
N GLU A 151 -13.87 5.11 -1.09
CA GLU A 151 -15.18 5.68 -0.74
C GLU A 151 -15.10 6.92 0.16
N ASN A 152 -14.15 6.93 1.10
CA ASN A 152 -13.95 8.01 2.06
C ASN A 152 -12.87 9.03 1.65
N GLU A 153 -12.26 8.84 0.50
CA GLU A 153 -11.25 9.72 -0.08
C GLU A 153 -11.90 10.97 -0.67
N ASP A 154 -11.12 12.05 -0.83
CA ASP A 154 -11.54 13.26 -1.52
C ASP A 154 -12.07 12.93 -2.93
N ALA A 155 -13.27 13.42 -3.27
CA ALA A 155 -13.91 13.10 -4.55
C ALA A 155 -13.07 13.50 -5.76
N PHE A 156 -12.37 14.64 -5.70
CA PHE A 156 -11.50 15.09 -6.77
C PHE A 156 -10.30 14.14 -6.96
N ASP A 157 -9.67 13.76 -5.86
CA ASP A 157 -8.49 12.87 -5.90
C ASP A 157 -8.87 11.50 -6.48
N VAL A 158 -10.04 10.97 -6.14
CA VAL A 158 -10.52 9.70 -6.72
C VAL A 158 -10.80 9.84 -8.22
N ILE A 159 -11.50 10.90 -8.64
CA ILE A 159 -11.88 11.11 -10.05
C ILE A 159 -10.65 11.33 -10.94
N GLU A 160 -9.64 12.08 -10.45
CA GLU A 160 -8.50 12.49 -11.27
C GLU A 160 -7.26 11.60 -11.07
N ASN A 161 -7.02 11.08 -9.87
CA ASN A 161 -5.73 10.47 -9.50
C ASN A 161 -5.81 8.97 -9.20
N TYR A 162 -6.90 8.44 -8.62
CA TYR A 162 -7.02 7.02 -8.27
C TYR A 162 -6.93 6.12 -9.50
N GLY A 163 -7.54 6.57 -10.59
CA GLY A 163 -7.35 6.00 -11.92
C GLY A 163 -8.16 4.76 -12.26
N MET A 164 -8.94 4.17 -11.38
CA MET A 164 -9.92 3.07 -11.59
C MET A 164 -9.65 2.09 -12.76
N ASP A 165 -8.42 2.08 -13.31
CA ASP A 165 -8.07 1.31 -14.50
C ASP A 165 -7.63 -0.12 -14.15
N ASP A 166 -7.43 -0.42 -12.86
CA ASP A 166 -6.84 -1.68 -12.43
C ASP A 166 -7.70 -2.90 -12.82
N ASN A 167 -9.01 -2.70 -12.96
CA ASN A 167 -9.93 -3.73 -13.43
C ASN A 167 -10.30 -3.60 -14.92
N ALA A 168 -9.72 -2.63 -15.61
CA ALA A 168 -9.91 -2.55 -17.06
C ALA A 168 -9.14 -3.68 -17.75
N CYS A 169 -9.67 -4.13 -18.89
CA CYS A 169 -8.99 -5.11 -19.73
C CYS A 169 -7.74 -4.52 -20.40
N CYS A 170 -6.85 -5.42 -20.79
CA CYS A 170 -5.87 -5.21 -21.84
C CYS A 170 -4.69 -4.29 -21.50
N TRP A 171 -4.30 -4.19 -20.24
CA TRP A 171 -3.03 -3.62 -19.85
C TRP A 171 -1.98 -4.70 -19.52
N LYS A 172 -0.71 -4.29 -19.45
CA LYS A 172 0.38 -5.20 -19.12
C LYS A 172 0.72 -5.14 -17.65
N GLY A 173 0.53 -6.29 -16.98
CA GLY A 173 0.97 -6.53 -15.61
C GLY A 173 2.45 -6.86 -15.55
N LEU A 174 3.06 -6.61 -14.40
CA LEU A 174 4.43 -6.99 -14.08
C LEU A 174 4.42 -7.94 -12.87
N HIS A 175 4.93 -9.15 -13.07
CA HIS A 175 5.28 -10.06 -11.98
C HIS A 175 6.64 -9.68 -11.42
N ILE A 176 6.67 -9.26 -10.18
CA ILE A 176 7.86 -8.80 -9.48
C ILE A 176 8.06 -9.65 -8.22
N ASN A 177 9.23 -10.23 -8.06
CA ASN A 177 9.62 -10.83 -6.79
C ASN A 177 10.01 -9.72 -5.81
N TRP A 178 9.03 -9.21 -5.06
CA TRP A 178 9.19 -8.08 -4.15
C TRP A 178 10.24 -8.32 -3.08
N LYS A 179 10.28 -9.53 -2.49
CA LYS A 179 11.27 -9.89 -1.48
C LYS A 179 12.69 -9.86 -2.06
N HIS A 180 12.86 -10.31 -3.29
CA HIS A 180 14.14 -10.25 -3.99
C HIS A 180 14.53 -8.79 -4.30
N LEU A 181 13.58 -7.96 -4.77
CA LEU A 181 13.82 -6.52 -4.99
C LEU A 181 14.29 -5.82 -3.71
N VAL A 182 13.61 -6.08 -2.59
CA VAL A 182 14.00 -5.56 -1.26
C VAL A 182 15.40 -6.04 -0.87
N SER A 183 15.71 -7.32 -1.08
CA SER A 183 17.04 -7.87 -0.80
C SER A 183 18.12 -7.25 -1.70
N THR A 184 17.81 -7.01 -2.96
CA THR A 184 18.72 -6.34 -3.90
C THR A 184 19.05 -4.91 -3.45
N LEU A 185 18.01 -4.14 -3.08
CA LEU A 185 18.21 -2.79 -2.52
C LEU A 185 19.01 -2.83 -1.21
N HIS A 186 18.68 -3.75 -0.30
CA HIS A 186 19.39 -3.93 0.96
C HIS A 186 20.89 -4.22 0.72
N ASN A 187 21.22 -5.09 -0.22
CA ASN A 187 22.60 -5.42 -0.57
C ASN A 187 23.33 -4.22 -1.20
N LYS A 188 22.67 -3.46 -2.07
CA LYS A 188 23.23 -2.23 -2.67
C LYS A 188 23.51 -1.15 -1.63
N ILE A 189 22.63 -1.00 -0.65
CA ILE A 189 22.79 -0.04 0.46
C ILE A 189 23.89 -0.48 1.43
N GLY A 190 24.09 -1.78 1.60
CA GLY A 190 25.00 -2.40 2.56
C GLY A 190 24.28 -2.91 3.81
N THR A 191 24.50 -4.18 4.13
CA THR A 191 23.77 -4.92 5.18
C THR A 191 23.92 -4.33 6.58
N GLY A 192 25.02 -3.62 6.87
CA GLY A 192 25.25 -2.93 8.15
C GLY A 192 24.48 -1.62 8.33
N LYS A 193 23.82 -1.13 7.27
CA LYS A 193 23.08 0.16 7.28
C LYS A 193 21.64 0.05 7.77
N ILE A 194 21.14 -1.13 8.10
CA ILE A 194 19.80 -1.33 8.66
C ILE A 194 19.90 -1.97 10.04
N LYS A 195 19.33 -1.29 11.05
CA LYS A 195 19.14 -1.82 12.39
C LYS A 195 17.68 -2.21 12.58
N THR A 196 17.42 -3.49 12.72
CA THR A 196 16.10 -4.05 12.96
C THR A 196 15.75 -4.15 14.44
N SER A 197 14.47 -4.35 14.78
CA SER A 197 13.98 -4.34 16.16
C SER A 197 14.31 -3.03 16.89
N MET A 198 14.25 -1.91 16.17
CA MET A 198 14.45 -0.54 16.64
C MET A 198 13.18 0.27 16.36
N ASN A 199 12.21 0.15 17.26
CA ASN A 199 10.97 0.91 17.15
C ASN A 199 11.22 2.34 17.65
N VAL A 200 11.25 3.30 16.75
CA VAL A 200 11.40 4.72 17.11
C VAL A 200 10.10 5.21 17.74
N VAL A 201 10.22 5.87 18.88
CA VAL A 201 9.08 6.39 19.66
C VAL A 201 9.06 7.91 19.74
N SER A 202 10.20 8.58 19.51
CA SER A 202 10.23 10.06 19.45
C SER A 202 11.35 10.60 18.56
N ILE A 203 11.12 11.79 18.02
CA ILE A 203 12.11 12.65 17.35
C ILE A 203 12.04 14.01 18.03
N GLN A 204 13.16 14.48 18.56
CA GLN A 204 13.24 15.77 19.26
C GLN A 204 14.50 16.53 18.83
N LYS A 205 14.47 17.85 18.81
CA LYS A 205 15.68 18.67 18.70
C LYS A 205 16.44 18.68 20.02
N ALA A 206 17.75 18.59 19.93
CA ALA A 206 18.60 18.78 21.10
C ALA A 206 18.50 20.24 21.60
N ARG A 207 18.36 20.43 22.91
CA ARG A 207 18.21 21.78 23.51
C ARG A 207 19.40 22.70 23.23
N GLU A 208 20.59 22.13 23.25
CA GLU A 208 21.86 22.87 23.09
C GLU A 208 22.26 23.07 21.61
N ASN A 209 21.67 22.31 20.69
CA ASN A 209 21.97 22.37 19.27
C ASN A 209 20.70 22.13 18.44
N PRO A 210 20.03 23.19 17.93
CA PRO A 210 18.79 23.05 17.17
C PRO A 210 18.97 22.35 15.80
N CYS A 211 20.20 22.12 15.39
CA CYS A 211 20.55 21.37 14.19
C CYS A 211 20.73 19.86 14.44
N LEU A 212 20.61 19.43 15.68
CA LEU A 212 20.78 18.04 16.06
C LEU A 212 19.45 17.43 16.51
N PHE A 213 19.06 16.34 15.86
CA PHE A 213 17.91 15.55 16.26
C PHE A 213 18.33 14.39 17.16
N LEU A 214 17.53 14.15 18.18
CA LEU A 214 17.59 12.98 19.07
C LEU A 214 16.44 12.06 18.64
N VAL A 215 16.79 10.86 18.18
CA VAL A 215 15.84 9.83 17.73
C VAL A 215 15.88 8.70 18.76
N GLU A 216 14.81 8.59 19.54
CA GLU A 216 14.70 7.63 20.62
C GLU A 216 13.90 6.40 20.21
N THR A 217 14.33 5.23 20.65
CA THR A 217 13.65 3.95 20.44
C THR A 217 12.96 3.48 21.72
N ASP A 218 12.04 2.53 21.58
CA ASP A 218 11.36 1.83 22.71
C ASP A 218 12.31 1.06 23.65
N LYS A 219 13.58 0.95 23.28
CA LYS A 219 14.66 0.35 24.10
C LYS A 219 15.53 1.39 24.79
N GLU A 220 15.07 2.62 24.89
CA GLU A 220 15.82 3.75 25.49
C GLU A 220 17.17 4.01 24.80
N ILE A 221 17.30 3.57 23.53
CA ILE A 221 18.49 3.85 22.75
C ILE A 221 18.26 5.16 21.98
N VAL A 222 19.12 6.15 22.21
CA VAL A 222 19.08 7.43 21.53
C VAL A 222 20.14 7.46 20.42
N PHE A 223 19.68 7.70 19.19
CA PHE A 223 20.52 8.02 18.04
C PHE A 223 20.50 9.53 17.79
N LYS A 224 21.59 10.06 17.22
CA LYS A 224 21.76 11.49 16.92
C LYS A 224 21.96 11.70 15.44
N SER A 225 21.34 12.72 14.86
CA SER A 225 21.56 13.08 13.44
C SER A 225 21.24 14.53 13.15
N ASN A 226 21.81 15.05 12.07
CA ASN A 226 21.49 16.38 11.55
C ASN A 226 20.17 16.39 10.77
N LYS A 227 19.77 15.23 10.23
CA LYS A 227 18.57 15.10 9.40
C LYS A 227 17.86 13.78 9.66
N VAL A 228 16.54 13.80 9.48
CA VAL A 228 15.70 12.62 9.63
C VAL A 228 14.79 12.47 8.41
N ILE A 229 14.69 11.24 7.88
CA ILE A 229 13.70 10.86 6.89
C ILE A 229 12.72 9.88 7.54
N VAL A 230 11.45 10.25 7.57
CA VAL A 230 10.37 9.44 8.15
C VAL A 230 9.64 8.72 7.02
N ALA A 231 9.80 7.40 6.92
CA ALA A 231 9.26 6.54 5.87
C ALA A 231 8.33 5.46 6.47
N THR A 232 7.33 5.89 7.24
CA THR A 232 6.42 5.02 8.01
C THR A 232 4.96 5.27 7.67
N THR A 233 4.05 4.57 8.37
CA THR A 233 2.60 4.79 8.26
C THR A 233 2.15 6.02 9.05
N ILE A 234 0.94 6.51 8.75
CA ILE A 234 0.38 7.73 9.36
C ILE A 234 0.35 7.68 10.89
N ASP A 235 0.04 6.54 11.49
CA ASP A 235 -0.02 6.41 12.95
C ASP A 235 1.37 6.61 13.58
N SER A 236 2.40 6.02 12.96
CA SER A 236 3.78 6.24 13.42
C SER A 236 4.22 7.69 13.19
N ILE A 237 3.86 8.32 12.04
CA ILE A 237 4.15 9.73 11.78
C ILE A 237 3.55 10.60 12.89
N LYS A 238 2.28 10.41 13.22
CA LYS A 238 1.61 11.15 14.29
C LYS A 238 2.25 10.97 15.64
N GLN A 239 2.81 9.80 15.91
CA GLN A 239 3.48 9.51 17.17
C GLN A 239 4.85 10.16 17.29
N ILE A 240 5.67 10.11 16.21
CA ILE A 240 7.10 10.42 16.31
C ILE A 240 7.51 11.78 15.76
N VAL A 241 6.76 12.33 14.79
CA VAL A 241 7.08 13.63 14.19
C VAL A 241 6.63 14.78 15.12
N PRO A 242 7.49 15.74 15.45
CA PRO A 242 7.14 16.86 16.31
C PRO A 242 5.88 17.60 15.83
N GLY A 243 4.92 17.81 16.72
CA GLY A 243 3.66 18.50 16.42
C GLY A 243 2.64 17.71 15.59
N ALA A 244 2.99 16.53 15.07
CA ALA A 244 2.11 15.76 14.18
C ALA A 244 0.84 15.22 14.87
N SER A 245 0.83 15.04 16.19
CA SER A 245 -0.33 14.64 16.99
C SER A 245 -1.24 15.81 17.40
N SER A 246 -0.87 17.05 17.12
CA SER A 246 -1.67 18.22 17.51
C SER A 246 -3.02 18.24 16.82
N LYS A 247 -4.04 18.86 17.46
CA LYS A 247 -5.41 18.96 16.92
C LYS A 247 -5.47 19.58 15.51
N ASN A 248 -4.57 20.51 15.22
CA ASN A 248 -4.53 21.25 13.94
C ASN A 248 -3.47 20.69 12.97
N SER A 249 -2.92 19.53 13.26
CA SER A 249 -1.91 18.90 12.40
C SER A 249 -2.47 18.57 11.03
N ILE A 250 -1.68 18.84 9.98
CA ILE A 250 -1.95 18.44 8.59
C ILE A 250 -2.13 16.91 8.48
N TYR A 251 -1.44 16.14 9.29
CA TYR A 251 -1.51 14.68 9.31
C TYR A 251 -2.87 14.13 9.77
N ASN A 252 -3.75 14.95 10.32
CA ASN A 252 -5.11 14.55 10.64
C ASN A 252 -5.98 14.37 9.39
N GLU A 253 -5.58 14.95 8.26
CA GLU A 253 -6.24 14.80 6.95
C GLU A 253 -5.79 13.57 6.18
N ILE A 254 -4.81 12.83 6.71
CA ILE A 254 -4.33 11.57 6.15
C ILE A 254 -4.85 10.43 7.00
N LYS A 255 -5.47 9.45 6.37
CA LYS A 255 -6.04 8.28 7.05
C LYS A 255 -5.41 7.00 6.54
N GLY A 256 -5.26 6.03 7.43
CA GLY A 256 -4.89 4.67 7.07
C GLY A 256 -6.13 3.85 6.76
N GLN A 257 -5.99 2.90 5.84
CA GLN A 257 -7.03 1.97 5.43
C GLN A 257 -6.54 0.53 5.50
N ASN A 258 -7.39 -0.35 6.01
CA ASN A 258 -7.02 -1.75 6.14
C ASN A 258 -7.17 -2.52 4.83
N PHE A 259 -6.30 -3.51 4.67
CA PHE A 259 -6.31 -4.46 3.55
C PHE A 259 -6.08 -5.88 4.04
N LEU A 260 -6.70 -6.83 3.37
CA LEU A 260 -6.57 -8.25 3.62
C LEU A 260 -6.16 -8.99 2.34
N ARG A 261 -5.12 -9.82 2.45
CA ARG A 261 -4.81 -10.89 1.52
C ARG A 261 -4.93 -12.21 2.25
N LEU A 262 -5.93 -13.02 1.91
CA LEU A 262 -6.16 -14.32 2.49
C LEU A 262 -5.90 -15.41 1.45
N TYR A 263 -5.04 -16.33 1.79
CA TYR A 263 -4.68 -17.47 0.95
C TYR A 263 -5.31 -18.74 1.48
N GLY A 264 -5.76 -19.61 0.55
CA GLY A 264 -6.30 -20.90 0.85
C GLY A 264 -5.59 -22.01 0.07
N LYS A 265 -5.35 -23.13 0.75
CA LYS A 265 -4.92 -24.38 0.15
C LYS A 265 -6.11 -25.33 0.09
N PHE A 266 -6.52 -25.71 -1.11
CA PHE A 266 -7.63 -26.65 -1.33
C PHE A 266 -7.17 -28.10 -1.34
N SER A 267 -8.09 -29.02 -0.95
CA SER A 267 -7.94 -30.46 -1.18
C SER A 267 -7.85 -30.77 -2.68
N LYS A 268 -7.39 -31.98 -3.04
CA LYS A 268 -7.23 -32.38 -4.46
C LYS A 268 -8.56 -32.27 -5.23
N LYS A 269 -9.66 -32.76 -4.64
CA LYS A 269 -11.01 -32.70 -5.24
C LYS A 269 -11.45 -31.24 -5.45
N SER A 270 -11.34 -30.40 -4.42
CA SER A 270 -11.73 -28.99 -4.49
C SER A 270 -10.83 -28.17 -5.42
N THR A 271 -9.58 -28.58 -5.61
CA THR A 271 -8.66 -27.96 -6.58
C THR A 271 -9.21 -28.08 -8.00
N GLU A 272 -9.75 -29.24 -8.39
CA GLU A 272 -10.34 -29.42 -9.74
C GLU A 272 -11.59 -28.53 -9.91
N ILE A 273 -12.45 -28.47 -8.89
CA ILE A 273 -13.61 -27.57 -8.90
C ILE A 273 -13.16 -26.12 -9.07
N MET A 274 -12.22 -25.66 -8.27
CA MET A 274 -11.73 -24.27 -8.34
C MET A 274 -11.15 -23.90 -9.71
N LYS A 275 -10.51 -24.83 -10.42
CA LYS A 275 -10.01 -24.60 -11.78
C LYS A 275 -11.13 -24.34 -12.80
N GLU A 276 -12.32 -24.89 -12.59
CA GLU A 276 -13.47 -24.66 -13.46
C GLU A 276 -14.06 -23.26 -13.27
N TYR A 277 -14.12 -22.79 -12.02
CA TYR A 277 -14.80 -21.53 -11.67
C TYR A 277 -13.86 -20.31 -11.68
N VAL A 278 -12.56 -20.48 -11.40
CA VAL A 278 -11.59 -19.40 -11.28
C VAL A 278 -10.49 -19.53 -12.32
N LYS A 279 -10.68 -18.85 -13.46
CA LYS A 279 -9.74 -18.91 -14.60
C LYS A 279 -8.57 -17.91 -14.47
N GLY A 280 -8.65 -16.94 -13.58
CA GLY A 280 -7.65 -15.88 -13.39
C GLY A 280 -8.07 -14.94 -12.28
N TYR A 281 -7.65 -13.67 -12.38
CA TYR A 281 -8.06 -12.62 -11.47
C TYR A 281 -9.59 -12.43 -11.56
N THR A 282 -10.31 -12.95 -10.58
CA THR A 282 -11.77 -13.03 -10.60
C THR A 282 -12.39 -12.12 -9.55
N ILE A 283 -13.19 -11.16 -10.00
CA ILE A 283 -14.02 -10.29 -9.16
C ILE A 283 -15.28 -11.07 -8.78
N VAL A 284 -15.63 -11.02 -7.50
CA VAL A 284 -16.78 -11.73 -6.95
C VAL A 284 -17.63 -10.80 -6.07
N PRO A 285 -18.94 -11.07 -5.94
CA PRO A 285 -19.77 -10.30 -5.01
C PRO A 285 -19.44 -10.68 -3.55
N GLY A 286 -19.81 -9.79 -2.63
CA GLY A 286 -19.65 -10.00 -1.18
C GLY A 286 -18.23 -9.71 -0.68
N PRO A 287 -17.92 -10.13 0.56
CA PRO A 287 -16.76 -9.62 1.29
C PRO A 287 -15.41 -10.16 0.81
N LEU A 288 -15.37 -11.19 -0.03
CA LEU A 288 -14.12 -11.70 -0.61
C LEU A 288 -13.54 -10.76 -1.67
N GLN A 289 -14.36 -9.97 -2.33
CA GLN A 289 -14.10 -9.03 -3.42
C GLN A 289 -13.36 -9.64 -4.63
N LYS A 290 -12.26 -10.33 -4.41
CA LYS A 290 -11.45 -10.93 -5.50
C LYS A 290 -10.86 -12.27 -5.09
N ILE A 291 -10.82 -13.20 -6.05
CA ILE A 291 -10.19 -14.51 -5.93
C ILE A 291 -9.16 -14.64 -7.06
N ILE A 292 -7.94 -15.03 -6.73
CA ILE A 292 -6.82 -15.07 -7.70
C ILE A 292 -6.09 -16.40 -7.57
N PRO A 293 -5.92 -17.17 -8.65
CA PRO A 293 -5.11 -18.38 -8.62
C PRO A 293 -3.63 -17.98 -8.46
N MET A 294 -2.97 -18.50 -7.43
CA MET A 294 -1.53 -18.33 -7.23
C MET A 294 -0.77 -19.51 -7.86
N ASP A 295 -1.25 -20.71 -7.63
CA ASP A 295 -0.84 -21.94 -8.29
C ASP A 295 -2.04 -22.89 -8.36
N ALA A 296 -2.78 -22.82 -9.46
CA ALA A 296 -3.99 -23.61 -9.65
C ALA A 296 -3.70 -25.12 -9.67
N LYS A 297 -2.49 -25.55 -10.09
CA LYS A 297 -2.13 -26.98 -10.09
C LYS A 297 -1.95 -27.51 -8.67
N ARG A 298 -1.38 -26.69 -7.80
CA ARG A 298 -1.21 -27.02 -6.37
C ARG A 298 -2.45 -26.72 -5.54
N GLY A 299 -3.49 -26.10 -6.10
CA GLY A 299 -4.69 -25.69 -5.37
C GLY A 299 -4.43 -24.56 -4.37
N VAL A 300 -3.51 -23.66 -4.68
CA VAL A 300 -3.23 -22.47 -3.87
C VAL A 300 -3.83 -21.24 -4.54
N TYR A 301 -4.73 -20.58 -3.82
CA TYR A 301 -5.43 -19.38 -4.29
C TYR A 301 -5.34 -18.28 -3.24
N MET A 302 -5.28 -17.02 -3.68
CA MET A 302 -5.72 -15.91 -2.86
C MET A 302 -7.24 -15.94 -2.88
N ILE A 303 -7.85 -16.36 -1.77
CA ILE A 303 -9.30 -16.59 -1.67
C ILE A 303 -10.07 -15.34 -1.25
N ALA A 304 -9.38 -14.33 -0.75
CA ALA A 304 -9.91 -12.99 -0.57
C ALA A 304 -8.79 -11.96 -0.77
N TYR A 305 -9.08 -10.96 -1.58
CA TYR A 305 -8.34 -9.71 -1.63
C TYR A 305 -9.33 -8.59 -1.32
N ALA A 306 -9.41 -8.24 -0.05
CA ALA A 306 -10.44 -7.37 0.48
C ALA A 306 -9.85 -6.13 1.13
N ASP A 307 -10.62 -5.05 1.09
CA ASP A 307 -10.29 -3.76 1.69
C ASP A 307 -11.42 -3.23 2.58
N ASN A 308 -11.14 -2.15 3.29
CA ASN A 308 -12.09 -1.34 4.02
C ASN A 308 -13.03 -2.19 4.92
N VAL A 309 -14.33 -2.02 4.78
CA VAL A 309 -15.37 -2.71 5.58
C VAL A 309 -15.26 -4.22 5.40
N ASN A 310 -14.99 -4.70 4.18
CA ASN A 310 -14.90 -6.13 3.90
C ASN A 310 -13.72 -6.79 4.61
N ALA A 311 -12.54 -6.16 4.59
CA ALA A 311 -11.38 -6.64 5.34
C ALA A 311 -11.66 -6.66 6.85
N THR A 312 -12.36 -5.65 7.37
CA THR A 312 -12.78 -5.59 8.78
C THR A 312 -13.74 -6.73 9.14
N LEU A 313 -14.73 -7.02 8.29
CA LEU A 313 -15.69 -8.11 8.50
C LEU A 313 -15.00 -9.48 8.58
N LEU A 314 -14.01 -9.72 7.71
CA LEU A 314 -13.32 -10.99 7.63
C LEU A 314 -12.28 -11.18 8.75
N LYS A 315 -11.77 -10.10 9.35
CA LYS A 315 -10.67 -10.12 10.34
C LYS A 315 -10.84 -11.16 11.44
N LYS A 316 -12.05 -11.33 11.97
CA LYS A 316 -12.33 -12.25 13.09
C LYS A 316 -12.27 -13.74 12.73
N TYR A 317 -12.15 -14.08 11.43
CA TYR A 317 -12.12 -15.46 10.94
C TYR A 317 -10.75 -15.89 10.39
N LEU A 318 -9.69 -15.09 10.58
CA LEU A 318 -8.39 -15.30 9.93
C LEU A 318 -7.54 -16.40 10.57
N GLU A 319 -7.86 -16.80 11.80
CA GLU A 319 -7.18 -17.93 12.44
C GLU A 319 -7.45 -19.23 11.66
N ASP A 320 -6.40 -20.02 11.38
CA ASP A 320 -6.50 -21.30 10.66
C ASP A 320 -7.12 -22.39 11.52
N THR A 321 -8.45 -22.40 11.64
CA THR A 321 -9.25 -23.42 12.34
C THR A 321 -10.19 -24.12 11.37
N PRO A 322 -10.63 -25.38 11.66
CA PRO A 322 -11.62 -26.07 10.83
C PRO A 322 -12.89 -25.25 10.61
N LYS A 323 -13.40 -24.60 11.65
CA LYS A 323 -14.60 -23.76 11.60
C LYS A 323 -14.42 -22.56 10.64
N ASN A 324 -13.27 -21.90 10.70
CA ASN A 324 -13.01 -20.75 9.84
C ASN A 324 -12.77 -21.17 8.39
N ARG A 325 -12.11 -22.31 8.16
CA ARG A 325 -11.98 -22.90 6.82
C ARG A 325 -13.34 -23.23 6.20
N GLU A 326 -14.24 -23.83 6.98
CA GLU A 326 -15.63 -24.12 6.54
C GLU A 326 -16.38 -22.82 6.22
N PHE A 327 -16.26 -21.79 7.04
CA PHE A 327 -16.83 -20.47 6.77
C PHE A 327 -16.34 -19.86 5.45
N PHE A 328 -15.04 -19.95 5.17
CA PHE A 328 -14.51 -19.45 3.89
C PHE A 328 -14.93 -20.32 2.71
N CYS A 329 -15.05 -21.65 2.87
CA CYS A 329 -15.63 -22.51 1.84
C CYS A 329 -17.07 -22.07 1.51
N TYR A 330 -17.90 -21.83 2.50
CA TYR A 330 -19.25 -21.33 2.30
C TYR A 330 -19.28 -19.98 1.53
N LEU A 331 -18.42 -19.01 1.90
CA LEU A 331 -18.34 -17.73 1.20
C LEU A 331 -17.91 -17.89 -0.26
N LEU A 332 -16.92 -18.78 -0.52
CA LEU A 332 -16.44 -19.07 -1.86
C LEU A 332 -17.52 -19.73 -2.72
N GLU A 333 -18.20 -20.74 -2.18
CA GLU A 333 -19.30 -21.44 -2.86
C GLU A 333 -20.41 -20.44 -3.26
N LYS A 334 -20.82 -19.60 -2.34
CA LYS A 334 -21.81 -18.56 -2.60
C LYS A 334 -21.34 -17.54 -3.64
N ALA A 335 -20.10 -17.05 -3.51
CA ALA A 335 -19.54 -16.02 -4.38
C ALA A 335 -19.26 -16.49 -5.81
N LEU A 336 -19.06 -17.80 -6.01
CA LEU A 336 -18.76 -18.42 -7.32
C LEU A 336 -19.94 -19.21 -7.92
N GLY A 337 -21.05 -19.43 -7.15
CA GLY A 337 -22.15 -20.28 -7.58
C GLY A 337 -21.82 -21.78 -7.56
N ILE A 338 -20.89 -22.18 -6.71
CA ILE A 338 -20.53 -23.59 -6.49
C ILE A 338 -21.56 -24.21 -5.55
N PRO A 339 -22.00 -25.48 -5.77
CA PRO A 339 -22.93 -26.13 -4.86
C PRO A 339 -22.39 -26.19 -3.42
N ASN A 340 -23.26 -25.99 -2.44
CA ASN A 340 -22.88 -25.99 -1.03
C ASN A 340 -22.17 -27.29 -0.61
N LYS A 341 -21.15 -27.18 0.26
CA LYS A 341 -20.34 -28.28 0.79
C LYS A 341 -19.54 -29.02 -0.28
N SER A 342 -19.24 -28.37 -1.39
CA SER A 342 -18.41 -28.94 -2.46
C SER A 342 -16.92 -28.66 -2.24
N LEU A 343 -16.60 -27.58 -1.52
CA LEU A 343 -15.24 -27.15 -1.29
C LEU A 343 -14.69 -27.60 0.08
N GLU A 344 -13.40 -27.86 0.11
CA GLU A 344 -12.62 -28.19 1.30
C GLU A 344 -11.31 -27.44 1.28
N LEU A 345 -11.09 -26.57 2.28
CA LEU A 345 -9.83 -25.90 2.55
C LEU A 345 -9.01 -26.73 3.55
N VAL A 346 -7.80 -27.06 3.17
CA VAL A 346 -6.83 -27.78 4.02
C VAL A 346 -6.16 -26.82 5.01
N ALA A 347 -5.88 -25.60 4.54
CA ALA A 347 -5.26 -24.55 5.35
C ALA A 347 -5.61 -23.17 4.79
N ILE A 348 -5.53 -22.16 5.66
CA ILE A 348 -5.57 -20.76 5.30
C ILE A 348 -4.35 -20.02 5.86
N LYS A 349 -3.97 -18.90 5.22
CA LYS A 349 -2.91 -18.00 5.69
C LYS A 349 -3.24 -16.59 5.30
N ASP A 350 -3.18 -15.66 6.26
CA ASP A 350 -3.54 -14.27 6.02
C ASP A 350 -2.37 -13.30 6.12
N TYR A 351 -2.59 -12.14 5.51
CA TYR A 351 -1.85 -10.90 5.71
C TYR A 351 -2.86 -9.77 5.86
N TYR A 352 -3.26 -9.54 7.10
CA TYR A 352 -4.10 -8.42 7.47
C TYR A 352 -3.23 -7.22 7.83
N TRP A 353 -3.36 -6.15 7.05
CA TRP A 353 -2.68 -4.89 7.29
C TRP A 353 -3.67 -3.88 7.88
N PRO A 354 -3.54 -3.50 9.17
CA PRO A 354 -4.39 -2.45 9.76
C PRO A 354 -4.30 -1.13 8.99
N ILE A 355 -3.11 -0.84 8.45
CA ILE A 355 -2.85 0.22 7.49
C ILE A 355 -2.17 -0.40 6.27
N GLY A 356 -2.97 -0.84 5.31
CA GLY A 356 -2.52 -1.39 4.03
C GLY A 356 -2.21 -0.30 3.01
N THR A 357 -3.05 0.75 2.99
CA THR A 357 -2.91 1.96 2.17
C THR A 357 -3.24 3.20 2.99
N HIS A 358 -3.02 4.38 2.39
CA HIS A 358 -3.50 5.64 2.93
C HIS A 358 -4.41 6.33 1.92
N TYR A 359 -5.23 7.26 2.41
CA TYR A 359 -6.02 8.16 1.58
C TYR A 359 -6.10 9.55 2.23
N TYR A 360 -6.40 10.54 1.41
CA TYR A 360 -6.63 11.91 1.84
C TYR A 360 -8.12 12.16 2.06
N THR A 361 -8.47 12.75 3.21
CA THR A 361 -9.81 13.28 3.41
C THR A 361 -10.03 14.51 2.51
N PRO A 362 -11.29 14.97 2.34
CA PRO A 362 -11.58 16.16 1.54
C PRO A 362 -10.68 17.34 1.88
N LEU A 363 -10.10 17.95 0.85
CA LEU A 363 -9.10 19.02 0.99
C LEU A 363 -9.69 20.23 1.68
N LYS A 364 -9.05 20.76 2.74
CA LYS A 364 -9.49 21.98 3.42
C LYS A 364 -9.29 23.23 2.56
N ASN A 365 -10.14 24.23 2.78
CA ASN A 365 -10.14 25.48 1.99
C ASN A 365 -8.86 26.31 2.09
N LYS A 366 -7.99 26.06 3.08
CA LYS A 366 -6.69 26.71 3.20
C LYS A 366 -5.69 26.33 2.10
N TYR A 367 -5.94 25.25 1.36
CA TYR A 367 -5.09 24.80 0.26
C TYR A 367 -5.76 25.06 -1.09
N GLU A 368 -5.01 25.52 -2.06
CA GLU A 368 -5.49 25.66 -3.45
C GLU A 368 -5.67 24.32 -4.13
N ASN A 369 -4.72 23.40 -3.91
CA ASN A 369 -4.69 22.08 -4.52
C ASN A 369 -4.02 21.06 -3.62
N ARG A 370 -4.12 19.79 -4.00
CA ARG A 370 -3.55 18.65 -3.27
C ARG A 370 -2.01 18.64 -3.29
N GLU A 371 -1.39 19.16 -4.32
CA GLU A 371 0.07 19.23 -4.43
C GLU A 371 0.67 20.14 -3.34
N GLU A 372 0.04 21.28 -3.07
CA GLU A 372 0.44 22.17 -1.96
C GLU A 372 0.35 21.46 -0.60
N PHE A 373 -0.76 20.76 -0.35
CA PHE A 373 -0.95 19.94 0.84
C PHE A 373 0.15 18.87 0.99
N ILE A 374 0.44 18.12 -0.07
CA ILE A 374 1.46 17.07 -0.07
C ILE A 374 2.83 17.67 0.25
N ARG A 375 3.18 18.78 -0.38
CA ARG A 375 4.46 19.48 -0.15
C ARG A 375 4.62 19.93 1.31
N GLU A 376 3.56 20.48 1.93
CA GLU A 376 3.59 20.85 3.36
C GLU A 376 3.74 19.59 4.23
N ALA A 377 2.99 18.51 3.95
CA ALA A 377 3.07 17.26 4.70
C ALA A 377 4.43 16.56 4.59
N GLN A 378 5.14 16.75 3.48
CA GLN A 378 6.50 16.21 3.27
C GLN A 378 7.58 16.98 4.03
N HIS A 379 7.31 18.23 4.44
CA HIS A 379 8.30 19.13 5.07
C HIS A 379 7.80 19.65 6.42
N PRO A 380 7.57 18.78 7.42
CA PRO A 380 6.99 19.21 8.71
C PRO A 380 7.89 20.19 9.46
N GLU A 381 9.20 20.05 9.31
CA GLU A 381 10.19 20.89 9.96
C GLU A 381 11.51 20.86 9.17
N LYS A 382 12.29 21.95 9.27
CA LYS A 382 13.64 21.99 8.66
C LYS A 382 14.50 20.85 9.20
N GLY A 383 15.06 20.05 8.30
CA GLY A 383 15.84 18.86 8.62
C GLY A 383 15.04 17.55 8.71
N ILE A 384 13.71 17.62 8.69
CA ILE A 384 12.86 16.41 8.62
C ILE A 384 12.15 16.33 7.27
N LEU A 385 12.23 15.18 6.63
CA LEU A 385 11.40 14.82 5.48
C LEU A 385 10.46 13.66 5.85
N VAL A 386 9.21 13.75 5.44
CA VAL A 386 8.27 12.63 5.44
C VAL A 386 8.15 12.11 4.02
N VAL A 387 8.33 10.81 3.82
CA VAL A 387 8.25 10.14 2.52
C VAL A 387 7.43 8.84 2.64
N GLY A 388 7.04 8.31 1.52
CA GLY A 388 6.20 7.11 1.43
C GLY A 388 4.92 7.40 0.66
N GLU A 389 4.15 6.35 0.35
CA GLU A 389 2.89 6.52 -0.34
C GLU A 389 1.88 7.37 0.46
N VAL A 390 2.06 7.43 1.77
CA VAL A 390 1.28 8.23 2.72
C VAL A 390 1.24 9.73 2.39
N VAL A 391 2.27 10.25 1.74
CA VAL A 391 2.43 11.66 1.31
C VAL A 391 2.78 11.75 -0.17
N SER A 392 2.10 10.99 -1.01
CA SER A 392 2.28 10.98 -2.46
C SER A 392 0.98 11.35 -3.19
N ASP A 393 1.11 11.72 -4.44
CA ASP A 393 0.01 11.92 -5.39
C ASP A 393 -0.64 10.61 -5.86
N ASN A 394 0.03 9.49 -5.60
CA ASN A 394 -0.43 8.14 -5.95
C ASN A 394 -0.34 7.25 -4.70
N GLN A 395 -1.26 7.47 -3.77
CA GLN A 395 -1.36 6.68 -2.53
C GLN A 395 -1.72 5.22 -2.82
N GLY A 396 -1.44 4.36 -1.86
CA GLY A 396 -1.77 2.94 -1.94
C GLY A 396 -0.84 2.09 -2.80
N TRP A 397 0.22 2.65 -3.42
CA TRP A 397 1.07 1.89 -4.32
C TRP A 397 2.57 2.18 -4.19
N THR A 398 3.39 1.23 -4.65
CA THR A 398 4.86 1.33 -4.61
C THR A 398 5.40 2.48 -5.44
N ASN A 399 4.82 2.77 -6.62
CA ASN A 399 5.25 3.88 -7.45
C ASN A 399 5.07 5.23 -6.73
N GLY A 400 3.98 5.42 -5.97
CA GLY A 400 3.77 6.59 -5.12
C GLY A 400 4.81 6.70 -4.01
N ALA A 401 5.18 5.57 -3.40
CA ALA A 401 6.26 5.56 -2.41
C ALA A 401 7.60 6.03 -2.99
N LEU A 402 7.93 5.64 -4.23
CA LEU A 402 9.14 6.09 -4.93
C LEU A 402 9.03 7.56 -5.35
N SER A 403 7.86 7.99 -5.87
CA SER A 403 7.65 9.39 -6.30
C SER A 403 7.78 10.37 -5.15
N SER A 404 7.27 10.03 -3.97
CA SER A 404 7.39 10.86 -2.78
C SER A 404 8.84 11.14 -2.39
N VAL A 405 9.71 10.13 -2.50
CA VAL A 405 11.16 10.30 -2.25
C VAL A 405 11.80 11.18 -3.32
N LYS A 406 11.49 10.92 -4.60
CA LYS A 406 12.05 11.68 -5.72
C LYS A 406 11.66 13.17 -5.66
N ALA A 407 10.47 13.47 -5.17
CA ALA A 407 9.98 14.84 -5.06
C ALA A 407 10.80 15.71 -4.09
N VAL A 408 11.29 15.14 -2.98
CA VAL A 408 11.90 15.91 -1.89
C VAL A 408 13.39 15.63 -1.66
N LEU A 409 13.88 14.44 -2.02
CA LEU A 409 15.25 14.07 -1.77
C LEU A 409 16.17 14.57 -2.89
N SER A 410 16.95 15.60 -2.61
CA SER A 410 17.90 16.18 -3.55
C SER A 410 19.33 16.17 -3.00
N LYS A 411 20.33 16.24 -3.90
CA LYS A 411 21.74 16.37 -3.51
C LYS A 411 21.98 17.62 -2.63
N LYS A 412 21.25 18.70 -2.90
CA LYS A 412 21.29 19.91 -2.08
C LYS A 412 20.83 19.60 -0.66
N TRP A 413 19.67 18.96 -0.50
CA TRP A 413 19.15 18.62 0.84
C TRP A 413 20.10 17.67 1.57
N VAL A 414 20.69 16.67 0.90
CA VAL A 414 21.64 15.74 1.52
C VAL A 414 22.88 16.44 2.04
N LYS A 415 23.43 17.42 1.30
CA LYS A 415 24.71 18.08 1.60
C LYS A 415 24.60 19.39 2.39
N THR A 416 23.42 20.03 2.43
CA THR A 416 23.26 21.29 3.16
C THR A 416 23.44 21.03 4.65
N GLU A 417 24.32 21.78 5.29
CA GLU A 417 24.39 21.84 6.75
C GLU A 417 23.12 22.52 7.29
N CYS A 418 22.76 22.26 8.49
CA CYS A 418 21.56 22.80 9.13
C CYS A 418 21.35 24.37 8.99
#